data_f31148567c7f74fdc9561b9af5161007
#
_entry.id   f31148567c7f74fdc9561b9af5161007
#
_cell.length_a   1.000
_cell.length_b   1.000
_cell.length_c   1.000
_cell.angle_alpha   90.00
_cell.angle_beta   90.00
_cell.angle_gamma   90.00
#
_symmetry.space_group_name_H-M   'P 1'
#
loop_
_entity.id
_entity.type
_entity.pdbx_description
1 polymer ?
#
loop_
_entity_poly.entity_id
_entity_poly.type
_entity_poly.pdbx_seq_one_letter_code
_entity_poly.pdbx_strand_id
1 'polypeptide(L)'
;MVGKDYFTKWVEVEPLENIRDMDAKRFVWKNIVFRFRIPYTLISDDGLQFDSKTFKRYCCNLGITNRYSTLAYPQGNGQVEVVNKVIVGGLMKMLDDAKGKWVEELPHVLWTYQTTSHRSTRVTPFSMTYGVEVVIPLKTRFPTLRMSSFISSNNDELLRKSLDLIEERRESVMVQLSYYQHKLK
;
A
#
# COMPACT_ATOMS: atom_id res chain seq x y z
N MET A 1 -1.51 -1.13 -13.07
CA MET A 1 -2.09 -0.01 -12.27
C MET A 1 -1.61 -0.13 -10.83
N VAL A 2 -1.35 0.99 -10.15
CA VAL A 2 -0.86 1.03 -8.77
C VAL A 2 -1.78 1.92 -7.94
N GLY A 3 -2.21 1.43 -6.79
CA GLY A 3 -2.91 2.19 -5.76
C GLY A 3 -2.11 2.20 -4.48
N LYS A 4 -2.00 3.35 -3.82
CA LYS A 4 -1.27 3.50 -2.57
C LYS A 4 -2.14 4.18 -1.53
N ASP A 5 -2.23 3.61 -0.36
CA ASP A 5 -2.79 4.30 0.80
C ASP A 5 -1.79 5.35 1.33
N TYR A 6 -2.29 6.56 1.47
CA TYR A 6 -1.45 7.71 1.83
C TYR A 6 -0.87 7.58 3.24
N PHE A 7 -1.63 7.03 4.17
CA PHE A 7 -1.28 6.95 5.57
C PHE A 7 -0.46 5.69 5.89
N THR A 8 -0.99 4.51 5.61
CA THR A 8 -0.33 3.23 5.93
C THR A 8 0.83 2.91 5.01
N LYS A 9 0.93 3.60 3.85
CA LYS A 9 1.86 3.31 2.75
C LYS A 9 1.61 1.96 2.08
N TRP A 10 0.49 1.30 2.39
CA TRP A 10 0.09 0.06 1.72
C TRP A 10 -0.06 0.25 0.23
N VAL A 11 0.32 -0.73 -0.54
CA VAL A 11 0.30 -0.69 -2.00
C VAL A 11 -0.41 -1.90 -2.56
N GLU A 12 -1.31 -1.64 -3.51
CA GLU A 12 -1.94 -2.63 -4.37
C GLU A 12 -1.48 -2.42 -5.80
N VAL A 13 -1.19 -3.51 -6.50
CA VAL A 13 -0.75 -3.46 -7.89
C VAL A 13 -1.48 -4.52 -8.69
N GLU A 14 -1.91 -4.16 -9.89
CA GLU A 14 -2.47 -5.10 -10.87
C GLU A 14 -1.80 -4.85 -12.23
N PRO A 15 -1.16 -5.86 -12.84
CA PRO A 15 -0.62 -5.76 -14.19
C PRO A 15 -1.79 -5.67 -15.18
N LEU A 16 -1.72 -4.71 -16.09
CA LEU A 16 -2.73 -4.49 -17.12
C LEU A 16 -2.04 -4.30 -18.45
N GLU A 17 -2.53 -4.96 -19.49
CA GLU A 17 -2.05 -4.76 -20.86
C GLU A 17 -2.52 -3.40 -21.41
N ASN A 18 -3.75 -3.05 -21.15
CA ASN A 18 -4.37 -1.79 -21.53
C ASN A 18 -5.03 -1.16 -20.32
N ILE A 19 -4.95 0.16 -20.22
CA ILE A 19 -5.55 0.91 -19.12
C ILE A 19 -6.77 1.66 -19.66
N ARG A 20 -7.96 1.08 -19.45
CA ARG A 20 -9.25 1.69 -19.79
C ARG A 20 -9.97 2.12 -18.51
N ASP A 21 -11.02 2.93 -18.65
CA ASP A 21 -11.87 3.36 -17.54
C ASP A 21 -12.52 2.18 -16.78
N MET A 22 -12.92 1.13 -17.50
CA MET A 22 -13.45 -0.10 -16.91
C MET A 22 -12.41 -0.84 -16.08
N ASP A 23 -11.15 -0.83 -16.49
CA ASP A 23 -10.05 -1.46 -15.75
C ASP A 23 -9.73 -0.66 -14.49
N ALA A 24 -9.78 0.67 -14.55
CA ALA A 24 -9.66 1.55 -13.40
C ALA A 24 -10.78 1.29 -12.37
N LYS A 25 -12.03 1.18 -12.80
CA LYS A 25 -13.17 0.81 -11.93
C LYS A 25 -12.96 -0.55 -11.29
N ARG A 26 -12.58 -1.56 -12.08
CA ARG A 26 -12.35 -2.92 -11.60
C ARG A 26 -11.22 -2.96 -10.57
N PHE A 27 -10.14 -2.24 -10.83
CA PHE A 27 -9.02 -2.13 -9.91
C PHE A 27 -9.43 -1.51 -8.57
N VAL A 28 -10.11 -0.36 -8.61
CA VAL A 28 -10.58 0.31 -7.38
C VAL A 28 -11.54 -0.58 -6.60
N TRP A 29 -12.48 -1.23 -7.30
CA TRP A 29 -13.44 -2.13 -6.65
C TRP A 29 -12.75 -3.32 -5.98
N LYS A 30 -11.96 -4.08 -6.75
CA LYS A 30 -11.37 -5.35 -6.32
C LYS A 30 -10.26 -5.15 -5.29
N ASN A 31 -9.36 -4.19 -5.53
CA ASN A 31 -8.13 -4.06 -4.75
C ASN A 31 -8.24 -3.03 -3.63
N ILE A 32 -9.23 -2.14 -3.66
CA ILE A 32 -9.40 -1.10 -2.65
C ILE A 32 -10.72 -1.29 -1.90
N VAL A 33 -11.86 -1.11 -2.56
CA VAL A 33 -13.17 -1.09 -1.89
C VAL A 33 -13.49 -2.43 -1.22
N PHE A 34 -13.33 -3.53 -1.95
CA PHE A 34 -13.64 -4.86 -1.44
C PHE A 34 -12.72 -5.29 -0.28
N ARG A 35 -11.47 -4.83 -0.26
CA ARG A 35 -10.49 -5.24 0.74
C ARG A 35 -10.40 -4.33 1.95
N PHE A 36 -10.59 -3.02 1.76
CA PHE A 36 -10.28 -2.02 2.79
C PHE A 36 -11.44 -1.06 3.11
N ARG A 37 -12.56 -1.14 2.45
CA ARG A 37 -13.71 -0.23 2.47
C ARG A 37 -13.62 0.87 1.41
N ILE A 38 -14.71 1.66 1.32
CA ILE A 38 -14.82 2.80 0.40
C ILE A 38 -13.89 3.92 0.91
N PRO A 39 -12.91 4.37 0.11
CA PRO A 39 -12.05 5.49 0.49
C PRO A 39 -12.84 6.80 0.41
N TYR A 40 -12.54 7.72 1.32
CA TYR A 40 -13.17 9.06 1.29
C TYR A 40 -12.71 9.87 0.06
N THR A 41 -11.42 9.81 -0.26
CA THR A 41 -10.84 10.53 -1.40
C THR A 41 -9.93 9.60 -2.19
N LEU A 42 -10.02 9.71 -3.50
CA LEU A 42 -9.12 9.08 -4.45
C LEU A 42 -8.36 10.17 -5.20
N ILE A 43 -7.04 10.10 -5.20
CA ILE A 43 -6.18 11.04 -5.93
C ILE A 43 -5.56 10.27 -7.08
N SER A 44 -5.77 10.73 -8.31
CA SER A 44 -5.20 10.15 -9.52
C SER A 44 -4.42 11.19 -10.31
N ASP A 45 -3.67 10.75 -11.30
CA ASP A 45 -3.22 11.62 -12.37
C ASP A 45 -4.40 12.05 -13.26
N ASP A 46 -4.14 12.92 -14.22
CA ASP A 46 -5.11 13.39 -15.22
C ASP A 46 -5.29 12.41 -16.40
N GLY A 47 -4.94 11.14 -16.20
CA GLY A 47 -5.09 10.10 -17.21
C GLY A 47 -6.54 9.92 -17.66
N LEU A 48 -6.76 9.77 -18.97
CA LEU A 48 -8.08 9.65 -19.58
C LEU A 48 -8.98 8.60 -18.95
N GLN A 49 -8.42 7.51 -18.41
CA GLN A 49 -9.14 6.46 -17.72
C GLN A 49 -9.81 6.94 -16.42
N PHE A 50 -9.22 7.92 -15.73
CA PHE A 50 -9.74 8.50 -14.50
C PHE A 50 -10.63 9.71 -14.76
N ASP A 51 -10.43 10.39 -15.91
CA ASP A 51 -11.23 11.55 -16.31
C ASP A 51 -12.54 11.19 -17.04
N SER A 52 -12.75 9.92 -17.37
CA SER A 52 -13.93 9.45 -18.07
C SER A 52 -15.22 9.70 -17.29
N LYS A 53 -16.33 9.97 -18.00
CA LYS A 53 -17.65 10.09 -17.40
C LYS A 53 -18.06 8.86 -16.62
N THR A 54 -17.66 7.69 -17.10
CA THR A 54 -17.95 6.38 -16.48
C THR A 54 -17.26 6.24 -15.11
N PHE A 55 -15.98 6.60 -15.03
CA PHE A 55 -15.23 6.54 -13.79
C PHE A 55 -15.70 7.60 -12.77
N LYS A 56 -15.96 8.82 -13.23
CA LYS A 56 -16.53 9.89 -12.38
C LYS A 56 -17.87 9.50 -11.78
N ARG A 57 -18.78 8.93 -12.59
CA ARG A 57 -20.07 8.42 -12.10
C ARG A 57 -19.90 7.29 -11.09
N TYR A 58 -18.96 6.39 -11.33
CA TYR A 58 -18.64 5.31 -10.40
C TYR A 58 -18.19 5.84 -9.03
N CYS A 59 -17.25 6.79 -9.01
CA CYS A 59 -16.82 7.43 -7.77
C CYS A 59 -17.96 8.15 -7.06
N CYS A 60 -18.77 8.90 -7.80
CA CYS A 60 -19.94 9.62 -7.27
C CYS A 60 -20.94 8.66 -6.62
N ASN A 61 -21.27 7.54 -7.26
CA ASN A 61 -22.21 6.53 -6.74
C ASN A 61 -21.74 5.89 -5.44
N LEU A 62 -20.42 5.83 -5.22
CA LEU A 62 -19.82 5.31 -3.99
C LEU A 62 -19.53 6.40 -2.95
N GLY A 63 -19.83 7.67 -3.24
CA GLY A 63 -19.48 8.78 -2.36
C GLY A 63 -17.98 9.08 -2.30
N ILE A 64 -17.19 8.62 -3.28
CA ILE A 64 -15.76 8.86 -3.35
C ILE A 64 -15.49 10.23 -3.96
N THR A 65 -14.78 11.10 -3.24
CA THR A 65 -14.27 12.37 -3.78
C THR A 65 -13.09 12.07 -4.70
N ASN A 66 -13.27 12.24 -6.01
CA ASN A 66 -12.17 12.10 -6.97
C ASN A 66 -11.41 13.42 -7.12
N ARG A 67 -10.11 13.41 -6.90
CA ARG A 67 -9.20 14.57 -7.06
C ARG A 67 -8.09 14.22 -8.03
N TYR A 68 -7.68 15.22 -8.81
CA TYR A 68 -6.56 15.06 -9.75
C TYR A 68 -5.33 15.77 -9.21
N SER A 69 -4.16 15.13 -9.33
CA SER A 69 -2.90 15.84 -9.14
C SER A 69 -2.65 16.69 -10.38
N THR A 70 -2.58 18.00 -10.19
CA THR A 70 -2.25 18.93 -11.28
C THR A 70 -0.75 19.16 -11.34
N LEU A 71 -0.25 19.64 -12.49
CA LEU A 71 1.14 20.11 -12.64
C LEU A 71 1.55 21.14 -11.58
N ALA A 72 0.59 21.91 -11.05
CA ALA A 72 0.79 22.87 -9.97
C ALA A 72 0.91 22.21 -8.57
N TYR A 73 0.44 20.96 -8.41
CA TYR A 73 0.51 20.20 -7.16
C TYR A 73 1.00 18.75 -7.40
N PRO A 74 2.24 18.58 -7.87
CA PRO A 74 2.79 17.25 -8.17
C PRO A 74 2.93 16.38 -6.92
N GLN A 75 2.92 16.98 -5.73
CA GLN A 75 3.05 16.27 -4.45
C GLN A 75 1.90 15.27 -4.19
N GLY A 76 0.72 15.49 -4.77
CA GLY A 76 -0.43 14.58 -4.63
C GLY A 76 -0.15 13.20 -5.23
N ASN A 77 0.51 13.11 -6.37
CA ASN A 77 0.84 11.86 -7.06
C ASN A 77 2.29 11.39 -6.84
N GLY A 78 3.17 12.27 -6.37
CA GLY A 78 4.59 11.98 -6.21
C GLY A 78 4.90 10.76 -5.36
N GLN A 79 4.04 10.42 -4.38
CA GLN A 79 4.19 9.20 -3.60
C GLN A 79 3.93 7.92 -4.41
N VAL A 80 2.99 7.95 -5.36
CA VAL A 80 2.69 6.81 -6.24
C VAL A 80 3.81 6.64 -7.27
N GLU A 81 4.33 7.74 -7.80
CA GLU A 81 5.47 7.71 -8.74
C GLU A 81 6.73 7.11 -8.11
N VAL A 82 7.04 7.50 -6.84
CA VAL A 82 8.16 6.90 -6.09
C VAL A 82 7.95 5.41 -5.91
N VAL A 83 6.73 4.98 -5.57
CA VAL A 83 6.40 3.56 -5.43
C VAL A 83 6.55 2.82 -6.75
N ASN A 84 6.06 3.37 -7.84
CA ASN A 84 6.25 2.80 -9.17
C ASN A 84 7.73 2.56 -9.47
N LYS A 85 8.59 3.55 -9.21
CA LYS A 85 10.04 3.42 -9.40
C LYS A 85 10.64 2.30 -8.53
N VAL A 86 10.21 2.19 -7.28
CA VAL A 86 10.67 1.12 -6.36
C VAL A 86 10.24 -0.26 -6.84
N ILE A 87 8.97 -0.41 -7.26
CA ILE A 87 8.43 -1.68 -7.76
C ILE A 87 9.12 -2.07 -9.06
N VAL A 88 9.21 -1.16 -10.03
CA VAL A 88 9.90 -1.41 -11.30
C VAL A 88 11.37 -1.74 -11.08
N GLY A 89 12.06 -1.01 -10.21
CA GLY A 89 13.46 -1.29 -9.85
C GLY A 89 13.64 -2.65 -9.16
N GLY A 90 12.70 -3.04 -8.32
CA GLY A 90 12.67 -4.39 -7.71
C GLY A 90 12.45 -5.49 -8.74
N LEU A 91 11.50 -5.28 -9.64
CA LEU A 91 11.23 -6.20 -10.76
C LEU A 91 12.44 -6.31 -11.69
N MET A 92 13.08 -5.21 -12.07
CA MET A 92 14.28 -5.24 -12.93
C MET A 92 15.39 -6.09 -12.33
N LYS A 93 15.65 -5.95 -11.02
CA LYS A 93 16.68 -6.76 -10.34
C LYS A 93 16.36 -8.26 -10.33
N MET A 94 15.08 -8.63 -10.31
CA MET A 94 14.66 -10.03 -10.36
C MET A 94 14.59 -10.58 -11.78
N LEU A 95 14.35 -9.71 -12.77
CA LEU A 95 14.21 -10.09 -14.17
C LEU A 95 15.53 -10.46 -14.86
N ASP A 96 16.68 -9.98 -14.36
CA ASP A 96 17.98 -10.43 -14.85
C ASP A 96 18.14 -11.96 -14.72
N ASP A 97 17.46 -12.57 -13.72
CA ASP A 97 17.44 -14.03 -13.52
C ASP A 97 16.21 -14.73 -14.13
N ALA A 98 15.08 -14.05 -14.30
CA ALA A 98 13.76 -14.67 -14.55
C ALA A 98 13.23 -14.57 -16.01
N LYS A 99 14.03 -14.10 -16.97
CA LYS A 99 13.71 -14.08 -18.43
C LYS A 99 12.26 -13.70 -18.80
N GLY A 100 11.78 -12.54 -18.30
CA GLY A 100 10.54 -11.95 -18.79
C GLY A 100 9.25 -12.30 -18.03
N LYS A 101 9.32 -13.08 -16.96
CA LYS A 101 8.15 -13.46 -16.12
C LYS A 101 7.83 -12.44 -15.00
N TRP A 102 7.89 -11.16 -15.30
CA TRP A 102 7.73 -10.09 -14.31
C TRP A 102 6.40 -10.14 -13.55
N VAL A 103 5.35 -10.67 -14.16
CA VAL A 103 4.03 -10.82 -13.51
C VAL A 103 4.08 -11.84 -12.37
N GLU A 104 4.88 -12.91 -12.54
CA GLU A 104 5.07 -13.95 -11.53
C GLU A 104 5.92 -13.42 -10.35
N GLU A 105 6.86 -12.50 -10.60
CA GLU A 105 7.73 -11.92 -9.57
C GLU A 105 7.08 -10.73 -8.82
N LEU A 106 6.02 -10.14 -9.38
CA LEU A 106 5.35 -8.99 -8.77
C LEU A 106 4.91 -9.22 -7.31
N PRO A 107 4.33 -10.38 -6.93
CA PRO A 107 3.97 -10.66 -5.54
C PRO A 107 5.18 -10.62 -4.58
N HIS A 108 6.35 -11.08 -5.01
CA HIS A 108 7.57 -11.07 -4.18
C HIS A 108 8.07 -9.64 -3.94
N VAL A 109 8.03 -8.80 -4.98
CA VAL A 109 8.40 -7.38 -4.86
C VAL A 109 7.42 -6.63 -3.95
N LEU A 110 6.12 -6.88 -4.11
CA LEU A 110 5.09 -6.30 -3.26
C LEU A 110 5.24 -6.73 -1.80
N TRP A 111 5.46 -8.02 -1.57
CA TRP A 111 5.71 -8.55 -0.23
C TRP A 111 6.89 -7.85 0.43
N THR A 112 8.00 -7.73 -0.28
CA THR A 112 9.20 -7.02 0.21
C THR A 112 8.87 -5.57 0.55
N TYR A 113 8.13 -4.87 -0.31
CA TYR A 113 7.73 -3.48 -0.07
C TYR A 113 6.82 -3.36 1.17
N GLN A 114 5.81 -4.21 1.28
CA GLN A 114 4.81 -4.17 2.35
C GLN A 114 5.38 -4.54 3.71
N THR A 115 6.44 -5.36 3.75
CA THR A 115 7.07 -5.86 4.97
C THR A 115 8.38 -5.16 5.33
N THR A 116 8.79 -4.17 4.53
CA THR A 116 9.97 -3.34 4.82
C THR A 116 9.55 -2.04 5.51
N SER A 117 10.25 -1.67 6.58
CA SER A 117 10.00 -0.43 7.30
C SER A 117 10.28 0.79 6.42
N HIS A 118 9.33 1.72 6.36
CA HIS A 118 9.46 2.96 5.59
C HIS A 118 10.13 4.07 6.41
N ARG A 119 11.04 4.82 5.78
CA ARG A 119 11.78 5.90 6.43
C ARG A 119 10.87 6.98 7.02
N SER A 120 9.73 7.26 6.38
CA SER A 120 8.78 8.30 6.81
C SER A 120 7.91 7.90 7.99
N THR A 121 7.64 6.61 8.17
CA THR A 121 6.76 6.07 9.22
C THR A 121 7.52 5.30 10.28
N ARG A 122 8.72 4.82 9.95
CA ARG A 122 9.57 3.89 10.74
C ARG A 122 8.92 2.56 11.07
N VAL A 123 7.79 2.27 10.45
CA VAL A 123 7.04 1.01 10.59
C VAL A 123 6.77 0.43 9.21
N THR A 124 6.39 -0.85 9.16
CA THR A 124 6.05 -1.52 7.91
C THR A 124 4.62 -1.15 7.48
N PRO A 125 4.31 -1.07 6.17
CA PRO A 125 2.94 -0.96 5.70
C PRO A 125 2.05 -2.08 6.22
N PHE A 126 2.61 -3.28 6.38
CA PHE A 126 1.89 -4.43 6.89
C PHE A 126 1.40 -4.20 8.31
N SER A 127 2.28 -3.77 9.22
CA SER A 127 1.88 -3.53 10.61
C SER A 127 0.91 -2.35 10.77
N MET A 128 1.03 -1.33 9.91
CA MET A 128 0.09 -0.21 9.87
C MET A 128 -1.31 -0.61 9.40
N THR A 129 -1.39 -1.59 8.51
CA THR A 129 -2.66 -2.05 7.95
C THR A 129 -3.35 -3.07 8.85
N TYR A 130 -2.59 -4.05 9.35
CA TYR A 130 -3.12 -5.21 10.09
C TYR A 130 -2.92 -5.15 11.61
N GLY A 131 -2.19 -4.16 12.12
CA GLY A 131 -1.93 -3.99 13.56
C GLY A 131 -0.85 -4.89 14.14
N VAL A 132 -0.33 -5.84 13.35
CA VAL A 132 0.67 -6.82 13.77
C VAL A 132 1.80 -6.91 12.77
N GLU A 133 3.00 -7.28 13.21
CA GLU A 133 4.10 -7.55 12.30
C GLU A 133 3.95 -8.90 11.60
N VAL A 134 4.45 -8.93 10.37
CA VAL A 134 4.44 -10.16 9.56
C VAL A 134 5.37 -11.21 10.14
N VAL A 135 4.94 -12.47 10.04
CA VAL A 135 5.81 -13.63 10.28
C VAL A 135 6.43 -14.02 8.93
N ILE A 136 7.74 -13.81 8.78
CA ILE A 136 8.46 -14.15 7.55
C ILE A 136 8.79 -15.65 7.56
N PRO A 137 8.29 -16.45 6.59
CA PRO A 137 8.49 -17.90 6.58
C PRO A 137 9.97 -18.35 6.58
N LEU A 138 10.85 -17.58 5.92
CA LEU A 138 12.30 -17.87 5.87
C LEU A 138 13.00 -17.75 7.22
N LYS A 139 12.42 -17.06 8.19
CA LYS A 139 12.94 -16.96 9.56
C LYS A 139 12.61 -18.19 10.40
N THR A 140 11.97 -19.22 9.84
CA THR A 140 11.78 -20.51 10.54
C THR A 140 13.11 -21.21 10.91
N ARG A 141 14.21 -20.89 10.22
CA ARG A 141 15.56 -21.31 10.61
C ARG A 141 16.16 -20.50 11.77
N PHE A 142 15.68 -19.26 11.96
CA PHE A 142 16.08 -18.36 13.06
C PHE A 142 14.79 -17.85 13.70
N PRO A 143 14.23 -18.56 14.69
CA PRO A 143 13.00 -18.16 15.34
C PRO A 143 13.16 -16.74 15.92
N THR A 144 12.24 -15.85 15.57
CA THR A 144 12.15 -14.54 16.22
C THR A 144 11.71 -14.74 17.67
N LEU A 145 11.97 -13.77 18.54
CA LEU A 145 11.49 -13.78 19.92
C LEU A 145 9.97 -14.08 19.99
N ARG A 146 9.20 -13.60 19.02
CA ARG A 146 7.77 -13.88 18.93
C ARG A 146 7.47 -15.34 18.60
N MET A 147 8.29 -16.00 17.76
CA MET A 147 8.10 -17.43 17.46
C MET A 147 8.56 -18.31 18.61
N SER A 148 9.64 -17.96 19.29
CA SER A 148 10.14 -18.71 20.44
C SER A 148 9.23 -18.57 21.68
N SER A 149 8.51 -17.45 21.80
CA SER A 149 7.54 -17.19 22.88
C SER A 149 6.08 -17.50 22.50
N PHE A 150 5.86 -18.12 21.33
CA PHE A 150 4.53 -18.46 20.87
C PHE A 150 3.91 -19.55 21.78
N ILE A 151 2.89 -19.17 22.52
CA ILE A 151 2.03 -20.07 23.29
C ILE A 151 0.62 -19.88 22.73
N SER A 152 0.05 -20.95 22.14
CA SER A 152 -1.25 -20.87 21.46
C SER A 152 -2.36 -20.30 22.34
N SER A 153 -2.41 -20.65 23.64
CA SER A 153 -3.40 -20.14 24.57
C SER A 153 -3.32 -18.63 24.83
N ASN A 154 -2.13 -18.03 24.67
CA ASN A 154 -1.92 -16.60 24.93
C ASN A 154 -1.90 -15.75 23.65
N ASN A 155 -1.89 -16.40 22.47
CA ASN A 155 -1.78 -15.70 21.21
C ASN A 155 -2.96 -14.75 20.96
N ASP A 156 -4.17 -15.17 21.28
CA ASP A 156 -5.39 -14.35 21.10
C ASP A 156 -5.38 -13.11 21.98
N GLU A 157 -4.89 -13.24 23.21
CA GLU A 157 -4.74 -12.10 24.13
C GLU A 157 -3.67 -11.12 23.61
N LEU A 158 -2.54 -11.63 23.14
CA LEU A 158 -1.48 -10.81 22.56
C LEU A 158 -1.94 -10.09 21.27
N LEU A 159 -2.76 -10.75 20.45
CA LEU A 159 -3.35 -10.15 19.27
C LEU A 159 -4.33 -9.03 19.66
N ARG A 160 -5.20 -9.26 20.64
CA ARG A 160 -6.11 -8.22 21.15
C ARG A 160 -5.35 -7.01 21.68
N LYS A 161 -4.35 -7.22 22.52
CA LYS A 161 -3.47 -6.13 23.01
C LYS A 161 -2.78 -5.38 21.87
N SER A 162 -2.35 -6.09 20.83
CA SER A 162 -1.74 -5.44 19.65
C SER A 162 -2.75 -4.60 18.86
N LEU A 163 -4.01 -5.04 18.79
CA LEU A 163 -5.08 -4.28 18.13
C LEU A 163 -5.51 -3.07 18.97
N ASP A 164 -5.56 -3.20 20.29
CA ASP A 164 -5.87 -2.07 21.20
C ASP A 164 -4.80 -0.96 21.09
N LEU A 165 -3.55 -1.32 20.88
CA LEU A 165 -2.45 -0.39 20.69
C LEU A 165 -2.32 0.16 19.26
N ILE A 166 -3.13 -0.29 18.30
CA ILE A 166 -3.01 0.11 16.90
C ILE A 166 -3.30 1.61 16.70
N GLU A 167 -4.29 2.15 17.42
CA GLU A 167 -4.65 3.56 17.31
C GLU A 167 -3.54 4.45 17.89
N GLU A 168 -2.96 4.10 19.02
CA GLU A 168 -1.80 4.81 19.60
C GLU A 168 -0.61 4.81 18.63
N ARG A 169 -0.32 3.67 17.98
CA ARG A 169 0.72 3.58 16.96
C ARG A 169 0.41 4.46 15.76
N ARG A 170 -0.84 4.49 15.31
CA ARG A 170 -1.28 5.34 14.19
C ARG A 170 -1.15 6.81 14.51
N GLU A 171 -1.50 7.24 15.71
CA GLU A 171 -1.30 8.61 16.18
C GLU A 171 0.19 8.99 16.21
N SER A 172 1.03 8.13 16.76
CA SER A 172 2.49 8.31 16.76
C SER A 172 3.05 8.46 15.35
N VAL A 173 2.60 7.63 14.41
CA VAL A 173 3.00 7.72 12.99
C VAL A 173 2.50 9.00 12.33
N MET A 174 1.30 9.50 12.67
CA MET A 174 0.81 10.79 12.17
C MET A 174 1.73 11.94 12.58
N VAL A 175 2.17 11.96 13.82
CA VAL A 175 3.13 12.95 14.32
C VAL A 175 4.47 12.84 13.56
N GLN A 176 4.98 11.62 13.36
CA GLN A 176 6.21 11.41 12.59
C GLN A 176 6.11 11.83 11.14
N LEU A 177 5.00 11.53 10.47
CA LEU A 177 4.73 11.96 9.10
C LEU A 177 4.67 13.49 8.99
N SER A 178 4.00 14.15 9.92
CA SER A 178 3.92 15.62 9.98
C SER A 178 5.31 16.24 10.13
N TYR A 179 6.13 15.72 11.05
CA TYR A 179 7.51 16.15 11.24
C TYR A 179 8.37 15.94 9.99
N TYR A 180 8.25 14.74 9.37
CA TYR A 180 8.99 14.42 8.16
C TYR A 180 8.62 15.36 6.98
N GLN A 181 7.34 15.67 6.82
CA GLN A 181 6.87 16.61 5.81
C GLN A 181 7.37 18.03 6.05
N HIS A 182 7.42 18.45 7.30
CA HIS A 182 7.94 19.78 7.66
C HIS A 182 9.44 19.92 7.36
N LYS A 183 10.20 18.84 7.53
CA LYS A 183 11.64 18.81 7.25
C LYS A 183 11.98 18.81 5.75
N LEU A 184 11.03 18.48 4.88
CA LEU A 184 11.20 18.45 3.42
C LEU A 184 10.81 19.76 2.73
N LYS A 185 10.22 20.69 3.46
CA LYS A 185 9.95 22.07 3.03
C LYS A 185 11.13 22.98 3.32
#